data_3620e4f7ebeb5110dc192a66bd30a427
#
_entry.id   3620e4f7ebeb5110dc192a66bd30a427
#
_cell.length_a   1.000
_cell.length_b   1.000
_cell.length_c   1.000
_cell.angle_alpha   90.00
_cell.angle_beta   90.00
_cell.angle_gamma   90.00
#
_symmetry.space_group_name_H-M   'P 1'
#
loop_
_entity.id
_entity.type
_entity.pdbx_description
1 polymer ?
#
loop_
_entity_poly.entity_id
_entity_poly.type
_entity_poly.pdbx_seq_one_letter_code
_entity_poly.pdbx_strand_id
1 'polypeptide(L)'
;MSERSYSRWRPHPWHGLEPGTDAPRIVNAYIEITPFDLMKYEVDKATGYLRVDRPQRTSSQPPSLYGFIPQSYCGERVRRLAAGCERGDGDPHDICVISERPINHSEVLLRARVVGGLKIIDRGEADDKIIAVLEGDYVWGEAQEIGDLPAALLERIEHYFSTYKLVPDRPSSLTLAGRYGYAEAAEVITAAIEDYRDTFR
;
A
#
# COMPACT_ATOMS: atom_id res chain seq x y z
N MET A 1 -27.47 -18.47 -2.88
CA MET A 1 -26.97 -17.71 -4.05
C MET A 1 -26.52 -18.72 -5.10
N SER A 2 -26.98 -18.64 -6.35
CA SER A 2 -26.64 -19.63 -7.37
C SER A 2 -25.20 -19.45 -7.83
N GLU A 3 -24.47 -20.56 -8.05
CA GLU A 3 -23.07 -20.58 -8.55
C GLU A 3 -22.84 -19.73 -9.81
N ARG A 4 -23.90 -19.41 -10.57
CA ARG A 4 -23.82 -18.58 -11.78
C ARG A 4 -23.60 -17.07 -11.51
N SER A 5 -23.70 -16.63 -10.26
CA SER A 5 -23.54 -15.21 -9.90
C SER A 5 -22.07 -14.77 -10.00
N TYR A 6 -21.11 -15.64 -9.67
CA TYR A 6 -19.69 -15.29 -9.62
C TYR A 6 -18.98 -15.28 -10.96
N SER A 7 -19.49 -16.00 -11.97
CA SER A 7 -18.87 -16.10 -13.29
C SER A 7 -19.06 -14.85 -14.17
N ARG A 8 -19.94 -13.94 -13.78
CA ARG A 8 -20.30 -12.76 -14.59
C ARG A 8 -19.60 -11.47 -14.15
N TRP A 9 -19.11 -11.39 -12.92
CA TRP A 9 -18.68 -10.14 -12.34
C TRP A 9 -17.34 -10.32 -11.64
N ARG A 10 -16.33 -9.58 -12.08
CA ARG A 10 -15.12 -9.39 -11.29
C ARG A 10 -15.43 -8.31 -10.26
N PRO A 11 -15.23 -8.57 -8.94
CA PRO A 11 -15.38 -7.54 -7.92
C PRO A 11 -14.44 -6.37 -8.20
N HIS A 12 -14.91 -5.15 -7.97
CA HIS A 12 -14.05 -3.98 -8.02
C HIS A 12 -12.95 -4.13 -6.97
N PRO A 13 -11.65 -4.04 -7.30
CA PRO A 13 -10.57 -4.33 -6.36
C PRO A 13 -10.61 -3.50 -5.08
N TRP A 14 -10.99 -2.23 -5.17
CA TRP A 14 -11.12 -1.36 -4.01
C TRP A 14 -12.42 -1.60 -3.23
N HIS A 15 -13.56 -1.61 -3.92
CA HIS A 15 -14.88 -1.59 -3.29
C HIS A 15 -15.51 -2.96 -3.08
N GLY A 16 -15.12 -3.94 -3.87
CA GLY A 16 -15.76 -5.27 -3.90
C GLY A 16 -14.95 -6.39 -3.24
N LEU A 17 -13.71 -6.11 -2.80
CA LEU A 17 -12.90 -7.03 -2.01
C LEU A 17 -12.88 -6.56 -0.55
N GLU A 18 -12.69 -7.51 0.38
CA GLU A 18 -12.64 -7.20 1.82
C GLU A 18 -11.21 -6.92 2.26
N PRO A 19 -10.99 -6.09 3.30
CA PRO A 19 -9.65 -5.78 3.83
C PRO A 19 -8.98 -6.97 4.51
N GLY A 20 -9.72 -8.04 4.76
CA GLY A 20 -9.27 -9.24 5.46
C GLY A 20 -9.96 -9.43 6.80
N THR A 21 -10.26 -10.69 7.16
CA THR A 21 -10.95 -11.05 8.42
C THR A 21 -10.09 -10.80 9.66
N ASP A 22 -8.76 -10.80 9.48
CA ASP A 22 -7.78 -10.66 10.55
C ASP A 22 -7.14 -9.25 10.57
N ALA A 23 -7.73 -8.29 9.81
CA ALA A 23 -7.29 -6.91 9.81
C ALA A 23 -7.46 -6.29 11.22
N PRO A 24 -6.51 -5.48 11.67
CA PRO A 24 -5.36 -4.91 10.93
C PRO A 24 -4.08 -5.77 10.94
N ARG A 25 -4.05 -6.94 11.59
CA ARG A 25 -2.82 -7.74 11.73
C ARG A 25 -2.42 -8.45 10.43
N ILE A 26 -3.38 -9.09 9.78
CA ILE A 26 -3.22 -9.71 8.47
C ILE A 26 -4.29 -9.10 7.57
N VAL A 27 -3.84 -8.46 6.52
CA VAL A 27 -4.73 -7.79 5.57
C VAL A 27 -4.68 -8.45 4.21
N ASN A 28 -5.74 -8.26 3.46
CA ASN A 28 -5.72 -8.49 2.03
C ASN A 28 -5.02 -7.30 1.35
N ALA A 29 -4.11 -7.58 0.43
CA ALA A 29 -3.44 -6.59 -0.39
C ALA A 29 -3.71 -6.88 -1.87
N TYR A 30 -4.24 -5.90 -2.58
CA TYR A 30 -4.37 -5.97 -4.04
C TYR A 30 -3.14 -5.32 -4.66
N ILE A 31 -2.40 -6.09 -5.45
CA ILE A 31 -1.10 -5.68 -6.00
C ILE A 31 -1.29 -5.06 -7.38
N GLU A 32 -0.80 -3.84 -7.54
CA GLU A 32 -0.82 -3.07 -8.78
C GLU A 32 0.53 -3.09 -9.49
N ILE A 33 1.62 -3.13 -8.71
CA ILE A 33 3.00 -2.99 -9.21
C ILE A 33 3.86 -4.07 -8.59
N THR A 34 4.68 -4.70 -9.43
CA THR A 34 5.68 -5.69 -9.03
C THR A 34 7.09 -5.10 -9.08
N PRO A 35 8.11 -5.75 -8.47
CA PRO A 35 9.51 -5.33 -8.60
C PRO A 35 10.07 -5.35 -10.03
N PHE A 36 9.31 -5.87 -10.99
CA PHE A 36 9.74 -5.98 -12.40
C PHE A 36 9.14 -4.89 -13.30
N ASP A 37 8.22 -4.09 -12.77
CA ASP A 37 7.50 -3.10 -13.56
C ASP A 37 8.31 -1.81 -13.76
N LEU A 38 8.43 -1.40 -15.01
CA LEU A 38 9.01 -0.11 -15.42
C LEU A 38 7.95 0.97 -15.60
N MET A 39 6.69 0.61 -15.43
CA MET A 39 5.54 1.50 -15.52
C MET A 39 4.89 1.61 -14.15
N LYS A 40 4.33 2.79 -13.83
CA LYS A 40 3.38 2.89 -12.73
C LYS A 40 2.01 2.47 -13.25
N TYR A 41 1.46 1.48 -12.59
CA TYR A 41 0.07 1.05 -12.76
C TYR A 41 -0.76 1.52 -11.58
N GLU A 42 -2.04 1.73 -11.80
CA GLU A 42 -3.02 2.01 -10.76
C GLU A 42 -4.40 1.48 -11.17
N VAL A 43 -5.20 1.12 -10.20
CA VAL A 43 -6.60 0.76 -10.44
C VAL A 43 -7.39 2.02 -10.79
N ASP A 44 -8.06 2.01 -11.94
CA ASP A 44 -9.03 3.03 -12.28
C ASP A 44 -10.21 2.97 -11.31
N LYS A 45 -10.42 4.04 -10.57
CA LYS A 45 -11.39 4.10 -9.46
C LYS A 45 -12.85 3.94 -9.90
N ALA A 46 -13.15 4.21 -11.17
CA ALA A 46 -14.50 4.09 -11.71
C ALA A 46 -14.79 2.69 -12.23
N THR A 47 -13.80 2.04 -12.83
CA THR A 47 -13.99 0.76 -13.53
C THR A 47 -13.42 -0.45 -12.80
N GLY A 48 -12.44 -0.25 -11.89
CA GLY A 48 -11.73 -1.32 -11.20
C GLY A 48 -10.70 -2.05 -12.05
N TYR A 49 -10.44 -1.60 -13.28
CA TYR A 49 -9.39 -2.17 -14.10
C TYR A 49 -8.03 -1.54 -13.80
N LEU A 50 -6.97 -2.35 -13.85
CA LEU A 50 -5.61 -1.84 -13.80
C LEU A 50 -5.30 -1.06 -15.07
N ARG A 51 -4.78 0.15 -14.94
CA ARG A 51 -4.39 1.00 -16.06
C ARG A 51 -2.95 1.49 -15.89
N VAL A 52 -2.32 1.85 -16.99
CA VAL A 52 -1.04 2.57 -16.98
C VAL A 52 -1.30 4.02 -16.55
N ASP A 53 -0.68 4.43 -15.45
CA ASP A 53 -0.64 5.84 -15.04
C ASP A 53 0.48 6.58 -15.80
N ARG A 54 1.72 6.14 -15.63
CA ARG A 54 2.89 6.74 -16.29
C ARG A 54 4.11 5.82 -16.32
N PRO A 55 5.10 6.08 -17.18
CA PRO A 55 6.43 5.48 -17.03
C PRO A 55 7.07 5.88 -15.70
N GLN A 56 7.86 4.99 -15.11
CA GLN A 56 8.74 5.35 -14.00
C GLN A 56 9.71 6.45 -14.45
N ARG A 57 9.83 7.52 -13.66
CA ARG A 57 10.63 8.70 -14.06
C ARG A 57 12.11 8.55 -13.80
N THR A 58 12.46 7.69 -12.85
CA THR A 58 13.85 7.46 -12.43
C THR A 58 14.27 6.05 -12.81
N SER A 59 15.56 5.75 -12.66
CA SER A 59 16.09 4.41 -12.81
C SER A 59 15.74 3.47 -11.64
N SER A 60 15.09 3.97 -10.59
CA SER A 60 14.71 3.19 -9.42
C SER A 60 13.56 2.24 -9.77
N GLN A 61 13.75 0.96 -9.48
CA GLN A 61 12.69 -0.05 -9.58
C GLN A 61 11.99 -0.21 -8.22
N PRO A 62 10.69 -0.54 -8.20
CA PRO A 62 9.99 -0.85 -6.96
C PRO A 62 10.73 -1.98 -6.20
N PRO A 63 11.08 -1.80 -4.93
CA PRO A 63 11.87 -2.80 -4.19
C PRO A 63 11.03 -3.92 -3.59
N SER A 64 9.71 -3.84 -3.69
CA SER A 64 8.72 -4.79 -3.17
C SER A 64 7.48 -4.80 -4.06
N LEU A 65 6.57 -5.72 -3.81
CA LEU A 65 5.21 -5.62 -4.34
C LEU A 65 4.57 -4.36 -3.78
N TYR A 66 3.77 -3.66 -4.60
CA TYR A 66 3.09 -2.45 -4.20
C TYR A 66 1.64 -2.47 -4.68
N GLY A 67 0.76 -1.98 -3.84
CA GLY A 67 -0.66 -1.89 -4.12
C GLY A 67 -1.38 -1.27 -2.93
N PHE A 68 -2.61 -1.69 -2.67
CA PHE A 68 -3.43 -1.10 -1.62
C PHE A 68 -4.23 -2.14 -0.83
N ILE A 69 -4.73 -1.73 0.33
CA ILE A 69 -5.64 -2.50 1.16
C ILE A 69 -7.08 -2.23 0.66
N PRO A 70 -7.85 -3.25 0.21
CA PRO A 70 -9.25 -3.06 -0.18
C PRO A 70 -10.09 -2.45 0.93
N GLN A 71 -11.11 -1.66 0.56
CA GLN A 71 -12.02 -0.98 1.48
C GLN A 71 -11.31 -0.20 2.60
N SER A 72 -10.18 0.42 2.26
CA SER A 72 -9.52 1.44 3.05
C SER A 72 -9.60 2.79 2.33
N TYR A 73 -9.44 3.89 3.05
CA TYR A 73 -9.49 5.24 2.51
C TYR A 73 -8.66 6.19 3.37
N CYS A 74 -7.75 6.92 2.76
CA CYS A 74 -6.97 7.95 3.45
C CYS A 74 -7.81 9.23 3.56
N GLY A 75 -8.69 9.25 4.55
CA GLY A 75 -9.60 10.34 4.85
C GLY A 75 -9.16 11.17 6.07
N GLU A 76 -10.14 11.69 6.79
CA GLU A 76 -9.90 12.61 7.91
C GLU A 76 -9.33 11.92 9.15
N ARG A 77 -9.68 10.66 9.44
CA ARG A 77 -9.10 9.95 10.59
C ARG A 77 -7.62 9.65 10.35
N VAL A 78 -7.28 9.17 9.15
CA VAL A 78 -5.88 8.96 8.76
C VAL A 78 -5.10 10.27 8.84
N ARG A 79 -5.64 11.37 8.31
CA ARG A 79 -5.03 12.69 8.40
C ARG A 79 -4.69 13.08 9.85
N ARG A 80 -5.57 12.79 10.81
CA ARG A 80 -5.34 13.14 12.23
C ARG A 80 -4.16 12.40 12.84
N LEU A 81 -3.85 11.21 12.36
CA LEU A 81 -2.69 10.43 12.79
C LEU A 81 -1.39 10.93 12.13
N ALA A 82 -1.48 11.63 11.00
CA ALA A 82 -0.34 12.16 10.27
C ALA A 82 -0.07 13.62 10.64
N ALA A 83 0.82 13.84 11.61
CA ALA A 83 1.17 15.18 12.05
C ALA A 83 1.78 16.02 10.89
N GLY A 84 1.27 17.24 10.71
CA GLY A 84 1.74 18.16 9.67
C GLY A 84 1.05 18.00 8.32
N CYS A 85 0.10 17.08 8.18
CA CYS A 85 -0.70 16.94 6.98
C CYS A 85 -1.96 17.80 7.03
N GLU A 86 -2.31 18.40 5.91
CA GLU A 86 -3.53 19.22 5.76
C GLU A 86 -4.76 18.35 5.52
N ARG A 87 -4.58 17.24 4.78
CA ARG A 87 -5.64 16.28 4.42
C ARG A 87 -5.06 14.88 4.15
N GLY A 88 -5.92 13.88 4.08
CA GLY A 88 -5.60 12.59 3.45
C GLY A 88 -5.53 12.74 1.94
N ASP A 89 -4.89 11.81 1.25
CA ASP A 89 -4.74 11.86 -0.22
C ASP A 89 -6.02 11.47 -0.98
N GLY A 90 -7.02 10.91 -0.26
CA GLY A 90 -8.30 10.52 -0.85
C GLY A 90 -8.24 9.22 -1.65
N ASP A 91 -7.23 8.41 -1.43
CA ASP A 91 -6.99 7.12 -2.10
C ASP A 91 -7.10 5.93 -1.13
N PRO A 92 -7.20 4.69 -1.63
CA PRO A 92 -7.05 3.51 -0.79
C PRO A 92 -5.66 3.50 -0.15
N HIS A 93 -5.56 2.97 1.06
CA HIS A 93 -4.30 3.01 1.81
C HIS A 93 -3.26 2.08 1.21
N ASP A 94 -2.12 2.63 0.86
CA ASP A 94 -1.02 1.96 0.17
C ASP A 94 -0.30 0.92 1.04
N ILE A 95 0.14 -0.17 0.42
CA ILE A 95 0.89 -1.25 1.06
C ILE A 95 2.05 -1.74 0.21
N CYS A 96 3.20 -1.93 0.86
CA CYS A 96 4.37 -2.61 0.34
C CYS A 96 4.42 -4.03 0.92
N VAL A 97 4.43 -5.05 0.08
CA VAL A 97 4.50 -6.43 0.54
C VAL A 97 5.82 -7.06 0.12
N ILE A 98 6.55 -7.54 1.13
CA ILE A 98 7.85 -8.19 0.97
C ILE A 98 7.63 -9.71 0.83
N SER A 99 8.31 -10.31 -0.13
CA SER A 99 8.33 -11.76 -0.36
C SER A 99 9.73 -12.23 -0.71
N GLU A 100 10.15 -13.37 -0.19
CA GLU A 100 11.43 -14.02 -0.55
C GLU A 100 11.38 -14.49 -2.01
N ARG A 101 10.27 -15.09 -2.42
CA ARG A 101 10.09 -15.52 -3.80
C ARG A 101 9.54 -14.37 -4.65
N PRO A 102 10.14 -14.14 -5.82
CA PRO A 102 9.67 -13.07 -6.70
C PRO A 102 8.28 -13.38 -7.27
N ILE A 103 7.37 -12.43 -7.11
CA ILE A 103 6.05 -12.43 -7.72
C ILE A 103 6.09 -11.41 -8.86
N ASN A 104 5.82 -11.88 -10.09
CA ASN A 104 5.88 -11.08 -11.32
C ASN A 104 4.50 -10.83 -11.94
N HIS A 105 3.44 -11.06 -11.18
CA HIS A 105 2.07 -10.80 -11.60
C HIS A 105 1.47 -9.67 -10.79
N SER A 106 0.98 -8.64 -11.46
CA SER A 106 0.06 -7.66 -10.91
C SER A 106 -1.38 -8.19 -10.94
N GLU A 107 -2.32 -7.43 -10.40
CA GLU A 107 -3.74 -7.82 -10.28
C GLU A 107 -3.97 -9.08 -9.43
N VAL A 108 -3.09 -9.37 -8.50
CA VAL A 108 -3.24 -10.47 -7.55
C VAL A 108 -3.69 -9.96 -6.18
N LEU A 109 -4.56 -10.73 -5.57
CA LEU A 109 -4.94 -10.56 -4.17
C LEU A 109 -4.10 -11.51 -3.33
N LEU A 110 -3.44 -11.00 -2.31
CA LEU A 110 -2.65 -11.81 -1.37
C LEU A 110 -2.93 -11.39 0.06
N ARG A 111 -2.61 -12.28 0.99
CA ARG A 111 -2.66 -12.00 2.42
C ARG A 111 -1.28 -11.56 2.89
N ALA A 112 -1.24 -10.46 3.63
CA ALA A 112 0.00 -9.87 4.11
C ALA A 112 -0.07 -9.59 5.60
N ARG A 113 0.97 -10.01 6.33
CA ARG A 113 1.16 -9.69 7.75
C ARG A 113 1.79 -8.31 7.87
N VAL A 114 1.10 -7.41 8.51
CA VAL A 114 1.55 -6.05 8.77
C VAL A 114 2.65 -6.07 9.84
N VAL A 115 3.76 -5.38 9.56
CA VAL A 115 4.90 -5.26 10.47
C VAL A 115 5.21 -3.80 10.86
N GLY A 116 4.69 -2.83 10.13
CA GLY A 116 4.88 -1.41 10.40
C GLY A 116 4.54 -0.54 9.20
N GLY A 117 5.17 0.64 9.11
CA GLY A 117 4.95 1.54 7.99
C GLY A 117 6.01 2.62 7.83
N LEU A 118 5.89 3.37 6.76
CA LEU A 118 6.68 4.57 6.48
C LEU A 118 5.78 5.79 6.51
N LYS A 119 6.16 6.78 7.30
CA LYS A 119 5.47 8.06 7.38
C LYS A 119 5.91 8.95 6.21
N ILE A 120 4.99 9.20 5.30
CA ILE A 120 5.26 9.97 4.08
C ILE A 120 4.24 11.11 3.97
N ILE A 121 4.75 12.29 3.64
CA ILE A 121 3.94 13.47 3.34
C ILE A 121 4.23 13.84 1.89
N ASP A 122 3.21 13.85 1.03
CA ASP A 122 3.33 14.32 -0.35
C ASP A 122 2.45 15.56 -0.54
N ARG A 123 3.06 16.73 -0.80
CA ARG A 123 2.36 18.02 -1.01
C ARG A 123 1.40 18.41 0.11
N GLY A 124 1.73 18.05 1.36
CA GLY A 124 0.88 18.31 2.52
C GLY A 124 -0.22 17.26 2.74
N GLU A 125 -0.27 16.21 1.93
CA GLU A 125 -1.18 15.08 2.07
C GLU A 125 -0.54 13.93 2.84
N ALA A 126 -1.34 13.22 3.67
CA ALA A 126 -0.92 11.99 4.34
C ALA A 126 -0.86 10.87 3.30
N ASP A 127 0.34 10.36 3.03
CA ASP A 127 0.62 9.35 1.99
C ASP A 127 1.48 8.20 2.56
N ASP A 128 1.16 7.76 3.78
CA ASP A 128 1.86 6.69 4.48
C ASP A 128 1.83 5.37 3.70
N LYS A 129 2.90 4.58 3.83
CA LYS A 129 2.97 3.26 3.19
C LYS A 129 3.06 2.19 4.27
N ILE A 130 2.07 1.30 4.34
CA ILE A 130 2.14 0.13 5.20
C ILE A 130 3.24 -0.80 4.70
N ILE A 131 4.03 -1.33 5.62
CA ILE A 131 5.03 -2.36 5.35
C ILE A 131 4.51 -3.68 5.89
N ALA A 132 4.47 -4.68 5.02
CA ALA A 132 3.99 -6.01 5.33
C ALA A 132 4.86 -7.09 4.69
N VAL A 133 4.72 -8.32 5.16
CA VAL A 133 5.35 -9.52 4.60
C VAL A 133 4.27 -10.46 4.07
N LEU A 134 4.56 -11.19 3.01
CA LEU A 134 3.64 -12.19 2.49
C LEU A 134 3.34 -13.24 3.56
N GLU A 135 2.06 -13.48 3.84
CA GLU A 135 1.66 -14.52 4.78
C GLU A 135 2.12 -15.90 4.28
N GLY A 136 2.78 -16.66 5.15
CA GLY A 136 3.34 -17.96 4.80
C GLY A 136 4.67 -17.93 4.05
N ASP A 137 5.30 -16.74 3.90
CA ASP A 137 6.67 -16.64 3.39
C ASP A 137 7.65 -17.38 4.33
N TYR A 138 8.56 -18.17 3.75
CA TYR A 138 9.48 -18.99 4.56
C TYR A 138 10.60 -18.19 5.24
N VAL A 139 10.94 -17.03 4.72
CA VAL A 139 12.01 -16.18 5.28
C VAL A 139 11.44 -15.08 6.16
N TRP A 140 10.37 -14.43 5.71
CA TRP A 140 9.82 -13.23 6.35
C TRP A 140 8.51 -13.45 7.10
N GLY A 141 7.83 -14.59 6.90
CA GLY A 141 6.49 -14.84 7.42
C GLY A 141 6.35 -14.79 8.95
N GLU A 142 7.44 -14.96 9.67
CA GLU A 142 7.46 -14.88 11.14
C GLU A 142 7.73 -13.46 11.69
N ALA A 143 8.08 -12.49 10.83
CA ALA A 143 8.30 -11.11 11.25
C ALA A 143 7.01 -10.52 11.87
N GLN A 144 7.16 -9.88 13.04
CA GLN A 144 6.07 -9.28 13.80
C GLN A 144 6.16 -7.75 13.84
N GLU A 145 7.36 -7.21 13.72
CA GLU A 145 7.67 -5.80 13.77
C GLU A 145 8.58 -5.40 12.61
N ILE A 146 8.55 -4.12 12.23
CA ILE A 146 9.40 -3.60 11.17
C ILE A 146 10.89 -3.80 11.46
N GLY A 147 11.27 -3.83 12.74
CA GLY A 147 12.63 -4.09 13.19
C GLY A 147 13.13 -5.51 12.97
N ASP A 148 12.23 -6.46 12.68
CA ASP A 148 12.60 -7.84 12.33
C ASP A 148 13.12 -7.95 10.88
N LEU A 149 12.93 -6.90 10.09
CA LEU A 149 13.41 -6.83 8.71
C LEU A 149 14.83 -6.26 8.64
N PRO A 150 15.65 -6.72 7.67
CA PRO A 150 16.98 -6.17 7.48
C PRO A 150 16.95 -4.65 7.22
N ALA A 151 17.80 -3.91 7.93
CA ALA A 151 17.90 -2.46 7.76
C ALA A 151 18.14 -2.05 6.30
N ALA A 152 19.02 -2.76 5.59
CA ALA A 152 19.30 -2.49 4.18
C ALA A 152 18.10 -2.66 3.24
N LEU A 153 17.15 -3.54 3.58
CA LEU A 153 15.91 -3.67 2.83
C LEU A 153 15.01 -2.45 3.05
N LEU A 154 14.84 -2.04 4.30
CA LEU A 154 14.05 -0.86 4.65
C LEU A 154 14.65 0.42 4.06
N GLU A 155 15.95 0.60 4.13
CA GLU A 155 16.67 1.72 3.50
C GLU A 155 16.45 1.77 1.98
N ARG A 156 16.40 0.61 1.31
CA ARG A 156 16.09 0.53 -0.12
C ARG A 156 14.66 0.99 -0.42
N ILE A 157 13.69 0.60 0.42
CA ILE A 157 12.30 1.02 0.28
C ILE A 157 12.18 2.54 0.49
N GLU A 158 12.82 3.07 1.52
CA GLU A 158 12.87 4.51 1.78
C GLU A 158 13.52 5.30 0.65
N HIS A 159 14.64 4.80 0.14
CA HIS A 159 15.33 5.40 -1.00
C HIS A 159 14.43 5.44 -2.24
N TYR A 160 13.71 4.35 -2.51
CA TYR A 160 12.77 4.31 -3.61
C TYR A 160 11.71 5.41 -3.48
N PHE A 161 11.01 5.50 -2.34
CA PHE A 161 9.98 6.51 -2.14
C PHE A 161 10.53 7.94 -2.10
N SER A 162 11.75 8.15 -1.62
CA SER A 162 12.36 9.47 -1.63
C SER A 162 12.81 9.94 -3.02
N THR A 163 12.97 9.03 -3.98
CA THR A 163 13.58 9.33 -5.29
C THR A 163 12.67 9.11 -6.49
N TYR A 164 11.65 8.24 -6.43
CA TYR A 164 10.87 7.83 -7.60
C TYR A 164 10.05 8.95 -8.26
N LYS A 165 9.73 10.02 -7.53
CA LYS A 165 9.05 11.23 -8.04
C LYS A 165 10.01 12.36 -8.41
N LEU A 166 11.33 12.19 -8.22
CA LEU A 166 12.29 13.25 -8.52
C LEU A 166 12.23 13.66 -9.98
N VAL A 167 12.26 14.96 -10.20
CA VAL A 167 12.36 15.57 -11.52
C VAL A 167 13.55 16.53 -11.46
N PRO A 168 14.46 16.52 -12.45
CA PRO A 168 15.57 17.46 -12.50
C PRO A 168 15.08 18.90 -12.30
N ASP A 169 15.83 19.68 -11.55
CA ASP A 169 15.61 21.11 -11.29
C ASP A 169 14.28 21.46 -10.56
N ARG A 170 13.65 20.46 -9.91
CA ARG A 170 12.49 20.70 -9.06
C ARG A 170 12.68 20.10 -7.67
N PRO A 171 12.30 20.81 -6.59
CA PRO A 171 12.33 20.23 -5.25
C PRO A 171 11.40 19.01 -5.18
N SER A 172 11.76 18.03 -4.35
CA SER A 172 10.86 16.91 -4.05
C SER A 172 9.61 17.43 -3.35
N SER A 173 8.45 16.99 -3.80
CA SER A 173 7.18 17.25 -3.09
C SER A 173 6.95 16.28 -1.92
N LEU A 174 7.79 15.26 -1.82
CA LEU A 174 7.66 14.16 -0.87
C LEU A 174 8.67 14.32 0.26
N THR A 175 8.18 14.18 1.49
CA THR A 175 8.98 14.13 2.71
C THR A 175 8.80 12.78 3.39
N LEU A 176 9.90 12.06 3.57
CA LEU A 176 9.94 10.87 4.40
C LEU A 176 10.16 11.29 5.85
N ALA A 177 9.16 11.12 6.71
CA ALA A 177 9.20 11.57 8.11
C ALA A 177 9.65 10.48 9.10
N GLY A 178 9.85 9.24 8.64
CA GLY A 178 10.37 8.14 9.45
C GLY A 178 9.63 6.83 9.27
N ARG A 179 9.99 5.87 10.11
CA ARG A 179 9.38 4.54 10.22
C ARG A 179 8.56 4.44 11.49
N TYR A 180 7.55 3.59 11.47
CA TYR A 180 6.79 3.23 12.67
C TYR A 180 6.52 1.71 12.71
N GLY A 181 6.32 1.20 13.92
CA GLY A 181 6.07 -0.22 14.17
C GLY A 181 4.63 -0.65 13.93
N TYR A 182 4.35 -1.90 14.21
CA TYR A 182 3.03 -2.49 14.01
C TYR A 182 1.91 -1.76 14.76
N ALA A 183 2.13 -1.33 15.99
CA ALA A 183 1.08 -0.69 16.79
C ALA A 183 0.50 0.55 16.09
N GLU A 184 1.35 1.44 15.59
CA GLU A 184 0.92 2.63 14.83
C GLU A 184 0.32 2.24 13.48
N ALA A 185 0.89 1.24 12.77
CA ALA A 185 0.32 0.73 11.52
C ALA A 185 -1.11 0.18 11.70
N ALA A 186 -1.36 -0.50 12.83
CA ALA A 186 -2.69 -1.02 13.14
C ALA A 186 -3.71 0.10 13.38
N GLU A 187 -3.31 1.20 14.02
CA GLU A 187 -4.15 2.39 14.20
C GLU A 187 -4.47 3.05 12.85
N VAL A 188 -3.46 3.21 11.99
CA VAL A 188 -3.62 3.79 10.65
C VAL A 188 -4.56 2.95 9.78
N ILE A 189 -4.37 1.63 9.73
CA ILE A 189 -5.25 0.73 8.97
C ILE A 189 -6.68 0.76 9.50
N THR A 190 -6.85 0.76 10.82
CA THR A 190 -8.18 0.83 11.43
C THR A 190 -8.87 2.14 11.05
N ALA A 191 -8.17 3.27 11.17
CA ALA A 191 -8.66 4.58 10.77
C ALA A 191 -9.04 4.62 9.28
N ALA A 192 -8.21 4.02 8.40
CA ALA A 192 -8.48 3.98 6.97
C ALA A 192 -9.72 3.13 6.61
N ILE A 193 -9.94 2.02 7.31
CA ILE A 193 -11.14 1.19 7.14
C ILE A 193 -12.40 1.92 7.63
N GLU A 194 -12.29 2.66 8.73
CA GLU A 194 -13.39 3.47 9.25
C GLU A 194 -13.72 4.65 8.33
N ASP A 195 -12.71 5.37 7.84
CA ASP A 195 -12.89 6.44 6.85
C ASP A 195 -13.56 5.93 5.58
N TYR A 196 -13.20 4.72 5.12
CA TYR A 196 -13.87 4.08 3.98
C TYR A 196 -15.36 3.80 4.27
N ARG A 197 -15.67 3.26 5.43
CA ARG A 197 -17.06 2.95 5.81
C ARG A 197 -17.93 4.20 5.86
N ASP A 198 -17.41 5.29 6.41
CA ASP A 198 -18.14 6.55 6.53
C ASP A 198 -18.31 7.25 5.18
N THR A 199 -17.40 7.02 4.23
CA THR A 199 -17.43 7.71 2.94
C THR A 199 -18.24 6.96 1.89
N PHE A 200 -18.22 5.60 1.90
CA PHE A 200 -18.74 4.78 0.80
C PHE A 200 -19.84 3.79 1.22
N ARG A 201 -20.18 3.66 2.47
CA ARG A 201 -21.23 2.77 2.99
C ARG A 201 -22.26 3.54 3.82
#